data_e92090529b5b3b0bc4add1ed793f3558
#
_entry.id   e92090529b5b3b0bc4add1ed793f3558
#
_cell.length_a   1.000
_cell.length_b   1.000
_cell.length_c   1.000
_cell.angle_alpha   90.00
_cell.angle_beta   90.00
_cell.angle_gamma   90.00
#
_symmetry.space_group_name_H-M   'P 1'
#
loop_
_entity.id
_entity.type
_entity.pdbx_description
1 polymer ?
#
loop_
_entity_poly.entity_id
_entity_poly.type
_entity_poly.pdbx_seq_one_letter_code
_entity_poly.pdbx_strand_id
1 'polypeptide(L)'
;TRGDWFYFAFRVRHAQGRTLQFVFDHDNRVGARGPAVSLDGGKSWKFLSDKPGFNSRQFRYEFGPDDKDVRFATSFVYTQADWDRFLSKRPRLKTSVLCKSRKGRDVELLRLGNAEARFGCVLTARHHCCEMMANFVIEGILEEVLSGSGDGAWLAENVSLFVVPFVDKDGVEEGDQGKNRRPHDHNRDYHQAIYPEIRAIKQQVPEAMQAKDYIFLDLHCPWLRGGRYNEALYSPGPESPKMIAALKRFSDLLEARQKGAIIPYKESNNLPFGQGWNTTSNYNPAPGAQPQMASKTWAATQENCLWAGTFEV
;
A
#
# COMPACT_ATOMS: atom_id res chain seq x y z
N THR A 1 5.42 -18.94 -11.94
CA THR A 1 4.10 -18.33 -11.68
C THR A 1 3.55 -17.75 -12.97
N ARG A 2 2.31 -18.08 -13.33
CA ARG A 2 1.63 -17.47 -14.47
C ARG A 2 0.94 -16.19 -14.00
N GLY A 3 1.01 -15.12 -14.79
CA GLY A 3 0.32 -13.87 -14.54
C GLY A 3 1.25 -12.71 -14.18
N ASP A 4 0.66 -11.61 -13.71
CA ASP A 4 1.41 -10.41 -13.36
C ASP A 4 2.26 -10.63 -12.11
N TRP A 5 3.57 -10.50 -12.27
CA TRP A 5 4.51 -10.62 -11.17
C TRP A 5 5.31 -9.33 -11.02
N PHE A 6 5.03 -8.60 -9.96
CA PHE A 6 5.58 -7.25 -9.76
C PHE A 6 6.75 -7.23 -8.81
N TYR A 7 6.73 -8.09 -7.79
CA TYR A 7 7.67 -8.05 -6.68
C TYR A 7 8.45 -9.35 -6.55
N PHE A 8 9.72 -9.24 -6.18
CA PHE A 8 10.55 -10.37 -5.78
C PHE A 8 11.09 -10.16 -4.37
N ALA A 9 11.34 -11.25 -3.67
CA ALA A 9 12.14 -11.30 -2.47
C ALA A 9 12.86 -12.65 -2.42
N PHE A 10 14.16 -12.64 -2.18
CA PHE A 10 14.96 -13.85 -2.03
C PHE A 10 16.16 -13.62 -1.10
N ARG A 11 16.78 -14.69 -0.68
CA ARG A 11 17.98 -14.64 0.16
C ARG A 11 19.11 -15.44 -0.46
N VAL A 12 20.33 -14.98 -0.19
CA VAL A 12 21.58 -15.65 -0.60
C VAL A 12 22.40 -15.92 0.63
N ARG A 13 22.90 -17.15 0.74
CA ARG A 13 23.78 -17.61 1.81
C ARG A 13 25.06 -18.16 1.25
N HIS A 14 26.12 -18.14 2.05
CA HIS A 14 27.42 -18.74 1.71
C HIS A 14 28.07 -18.18 0.43
N ALA A 15 27.90 -16.85 0.23
CA ALA A 15 28.47 -16.14 -0.91
C ALA A 15 29.60 -15.16 -0.53
N GLN A 16 30.10 -15.23 0.71
CA GLN A 16 31.13 -14.31 1.21
C GLN A 16 32.35 -14.28 0.26
N GLY A 17 32.86 -13.08 0.00
CA GLY A 17 34.00 -12.83 -0.89
C GLY A 17 33.73 -13.06 -2.37
N ARG A 18 32.48 -13.31 -2.75
CA ARG A 18 32.07 -13.52 -4.16
C ARG A 18 31.34 -12.28 -4.68
N THR A 19 31.44 -12.08 -5.97
CA THR A 19 30.57 -11.16 -6.69
C THR A 19 29.59 -11.97 -7.53
N LEU A 20 28.31 -11.77 -7.32
CA LEU A 20 27.25 -12.44 -8.07
C LEU A 20 26.47 -11.43 -8.92
N GLN A 21 26.11 -11.88 -10.12
CA GLN A 21 25.19 -11.18 -10.99
C GLN A 21 23.84 -11.89 -10.96
N PHE A 22 22.78 -11.13 -10.69
CA PHE A 22 21.40 -11.60 -10.66
C PHE A 22 20.71 -11.10 -11.91
N VAL A 23 20.06 -12.00 -12.63
CA VAL A 23 19.39 -11.70 -13.91
C VAL A 23 17.96 -12.22 -13.84
N PHE A 24 17.00 -11.39 -14.19
CA PHE A 24 15.59 -11.77 -14.36
C PHE A 24 15.35 -12.10 -15.85
N ASP A 25 14.71 -13.21 -16.11
CA ASP A 25 14.50 -13.71 -17.49
C ASP A 25 13.60 -12.79 -18.31
N HIS A 26 12.64 -12.15 -17.66
CA HIS A 26 11.65 -11.29 -18.30
C HIS A 26 11.63 -9.92 -17.65
N ASP A 27 11.41 -8.87 -18.41
CA ASP A 27 11.17 -7.49 -18.00
C ASP A 27 12.19 -6.87 -17.02
N ASN A 28 12.16 -5.56 -16.92
CA ASN A 28 12.90 -4.81 -15.91
C ASN A 28 12.17 -4.94 -14.55
N ARG A 29 12.74 -5.74 -13.65
CA ARG A 29 12.18 -5.97 -12.29
C ARG A 29 12.96 -5.23 -11.20
N VAL A 30 14.09 -4.67 -11.56
CA VAL A 30 14.94 -3.91 -10.65
C VAL A 30 14.53 -2.44 -10.74
N GLY A 31 14.08 -1.89 -9.64
CA GLY A 31 13.68 -0.49 -9.54
C GLY A 31 14.83 0.48 -9.75
N ALA A 32 14.52 1.78 -9.83
CA ALA A 32 15.48 2.83 -10.20
C ALA A 32 16.71 2.90 -9.27
N ARG A 33 16.57 2.52 -7.99
CA ARG A 33 17.67 2.50 -7.00
C ARG A 33 18.31 1.12 -6.81
N GLY A 34 18.02 0.18 -7.69
CA GLY A 34 18.42 -1.22 -7.51
C GLY A 34 17.48 -1.96 -6.54
N PRO A 35 17.84 -3.21 -6.17
CA PRO A 35 17.07 -3.93 -5.16
C PRO A 35 17.22 -3.30 -3.79
N ALA A 36 16.25 -3.50 -2.92
CA ALA A 36 16.43 -3.35 -1.48
C ALA A 36 17.27 -4.50 -0.95
N VAL A 37 18.20 -4.20 -0.05
CA VAL A 37 19.17 -5.14 0.55
C VAL A 37 19.02 -5.11 2.06
N SER A 38 19.00 -6.29 2.69
CA SER A 38 19.04 -6.45 4.14
C SER A 38 20.14 -7.42 4.55
N LEU A 39 20.93 -7.03 5.56
CA LEU A 39 22.03 -7.80 6.14
C LEU A 39 21.72 -8.34 7.54
N ASP A 40 20.56 -8.01 8.08
CA ASP A 40 20.15 -8.28 9.47
C ASP A 40 18.91 -9.18 9.58
N GLY A 41 18.68 -9.99 8.55
CA GLY A 41 17.56 -10.92 8.53
C GLY A 41 16.23 -10.29 8.14
N GLY A 42 16.23 -9.12 7.52
CA GLY A 42 15.02 -8.41 7.05
C GLY A 42 14.48 -7.40 8.07
N LYS A 43 15.22 -7.08 9.12
CA LYS A 43 14.81 -6.09 10.12
C LYS A 43 15.00 -4.66 9.64
N SER A 44 16.02 -4.42 8.84
CA SER A 44 16.26 -3.15 8.16
C SER A 44 16.60 -3.37 6.69
N TRP A 45 16.32 -2.37 5.88
CA TRP A 45 16.49 -2.40 4.44
C TRP A 45 17.10 -1.09 3.95
N LYS A 46 17.95 -1.17 2.94
CA LYS A 46 18.43 -0.03 2.17
C LYS A 46 18.43 -0.38 0.68
N PHE A 47 18.22 0.59 -0.17
CA PHE A 47 18.42 0.37 -1.61
C PHE A 47 19.90 0.21 -1.93
N LEU A 48 20.21 -0.53 -2.98
CA LEU A 48 21.57 -0.77 -3.42
C LEU A 48 22.26 0.53 -3.85
N SER A 49 21.52 1.53 -4.31
CA SER A 49 22.01 2.85 -4.70
C SER A 49 21.18 3.97 -4.08
N ASP A 50 21.85 5.02 -3.62
CA ASP A 50 21.20 6.25 -3.15
C ASP A 50 20.69 7.14 -4.30
N LYS A 51 21.11 6.85 -5.54
CA LYS A 51 20.72 7.59 -6.73
C LYS A 51 19.93 6.69 -7.70
N PRO A 52 18.91 7.22 -8.38
CA PRO A 52 18.24 6.48 -9.43
C PRO A 52 19.19 6.24 -10.62
N GLY A 53 19.02 5.14 -11.32
CA GLY A 53 19.85 4.80 -12.49
C GLY A 53 19.79 3.35 -12.91
N PHE A 54 19.15 2.48 -12.12
CA PHE A 54 19.06 1.07 -12.49
C PHE A 54 18.04 0.89 -13.64
N ASN A 55 16.78 0.75 -13.44
CA ASN A 55 15.82 0.39 -14.48
C ASN A 55 16.27 -0.80 -15.35
N SER A 56 16.64 -1.90 -14.72
CA SER A 56 17.28 -3.03 -15.37
C SER A 56 16.60 -4.35 -14.99
N ARG A 57 16.82 -5.35 -15.81
CA ARG A 57 16.48 -6.73 -15.45
C ARG A 57 17.62 -7.46 -14.70
N GLN A 58 18.67 -6.75 -14.32
CA GLN A 58 19.82 -7.35 -13.64
C GLN A 58 20.46 -6.40 -12.65
N PHE A 59 21.13 -6.95 -11.65
CA PHE A 59 22.00 -6.23 -10.74
C PHE A 59 23.19 -7.10 -10.32
N ARG A 60 24.24 -6.45 -9.86
CA ARG A 60 25.45 -7.09 -9.34
C ARG A 60 25.60 -6.74 -7.87
N TYR A 61 26.04 -7.71 -7.08
CA TYR A 61 26.34 -7.50 -5.67
C TYR A 61 27.64 -8.18 -5.29
N GLU A 62 28.49 -7.46 -4.60
CA GLU A 62 29.76 -7.94 -4.05
C GLU A 62 29.55 -8.26 -2.57
N PHE A 63 29.65 -9.55 -2.23
CA PHE A 63 29.47 -10.02 -0.86
C PHE A 63 30.72 -9.81 -0.06
N GLY A 64 30.64 -8.99 0.99
CA GLY A 64 31.70 -8.80 1.96
C GLY A 64 32.03 -10.08 2.75
N PRO A 65 33.12 -10.08 3.54
CA PRO A 65 33.53 -11.25 4.34
C PRO A 65 32.49 -11.63 5.40
N ASP A 66 31.67 -10.69 5.86
CA ASP A 66 30.66 -10.88 6.90
C ASP A 66 29.25 -11.13 6.35
N ASP A 67 29.06 -11.05 5.05
CA ASP A 67 27.77 -11.19 4.37
C ASP A 67 27.33 -12.67 4.29
N LYS A 68 27.06 -13.28 5.46
CA LYS A 68 26.68 -14.69 5.57
C LYS A 68 25.25 -14.99 5.09
N ASP A 69 24.35 -14.01 5.22
CA ASP A 69 22.93 -14.13 4.87
C ASP A 69 22.41 -12.76 4.39
N VAL A 70 22.34 -12.58 3.10
CA VAL A 70 21.90 -11.33 2.47
C VAL A 70 20.53 -11.53 1.84
N ARG A 71 19.62 -10.62 2.09
CA ARG A 71 18.30 -10.63 1.46
C ARG A 71 18.18 -9.51 0.45
N PHE A 72 17.52 -9.82 -0.66
CA PHE A 72 17.23 -8.90 -1.73
C PHE A 72 15.72 -8.87 -1.99
N ALA A 73 15.18 -7.70 -2.22
CA ALA A 73 13.76 -7.51 -2.56
C ALA A 73 13.58 -6.34 -3.52
N THR A 74 12.43 -6.27 -4.17
CA THR A 74 12.07 -5.16 -5.04
C THR A 74 12.00 -3.83 -4.28
N SER A 75 11.45 -3.85 -3.06
CA SER A 75 11.31 -2.72 -2.16
C SER A 75 11.51 -3.20 -0.71
N PHE A 76 11.41 -2.31 0.25
CA PHE A 76 11.48 -2.68 1.66
C PHE A 76 10.36 -3.66 2.00
N VAL A 77 10.74 -4.79 2.57
CA VAL A 77 9.79 -5.84 2.95
C VAL A 77 9.10 -5.45 4.25
N TYR A 78 7.79 -5.61 4.28
CA TYR A 78 6.96 -5.42 5.47
C TYR A 78 6.04 -6.62 5.68
N THR A 79 6.18 -7.26 6.82
CA THR A 79 5.47 -8.49 7.21
C THR A 79 4.65 -8.27 8.48
N GLN A 80 3.91 -9.28 8.90
CA GLN A 80 3.24 -9.29 10.21
C GLN A 80 4.23 -9.02 11.36
N ALA A 81 5.43 -9.60 11.30
CA ALA A 81 6.44 -9.38 12.35
C ALA A 81 6.91 -7.92 12.44
N ASP A 82 6.87 -7.16 11.35
CA ASP A 82 7.18 -5.73 11.35
C ASP A 82 6.05 -4.94 12.03
N TRP A 83 4.80 -5.27 11.71
CA TRP A 83 3.62 -4.69 12.35
C TRP A 83 3.59 -4.99 13.86
N ASP A 84 3.83 -6.22 14.27
CA ASP A 84 3.89 -6.61 15.68
C ASP A 84 4.99 -5.85 16.42
N ARG A 85 6.14 -5.68 15.77
CA ARG A 85 7.25 -4.89 16.32
C ARG A 85 6.90 -3.40 16.44
N PHE A 86 6.16 -2.85 15.48
CA PHE A 86 5.66 -1.48 15.52
C PHE A 86 4.69 -1.30 16.70
N LEU A 87 3.71 -2.19 16.84
CA LEU A 87 2.71 -2.17 17.92
C LEU A 87 3.35 -2.38 19.31
N SER A 88 4.33 -3.27 19.44
CA SER A 88 4.98 -3.56 20.71
C SER A 88 5.64 -2.35 21.35
N LYS A 89 6.10 -1.40 20.53
CA LYS A 89 6.69 -0.13 20.97
C LYS A 89 5.64 0.95 21.28
N ARG A 90 4.36 0.69 20.99
CA ARG A 90 3.26 1.67 21.07
C ARG A 90 2.05 1.08 21.78
N PRO A 91 2.09 0.89 23.12
CA PRO A 91 1.06 0.17 23.86
C PRO A 91 -0.33 0.83 23.84
N ARG A 92 -0.40 2.10 23.38
CA ARG A 92 -1.67 2.78 23.14
C ARG A 92 -2.41 2.27 21.90
N LEU A 93 -1.70 1.67 20.93
CA LEU A 93 -2.29 1.07 19.74
C LEU A 93 -2.79 -0.34 20.11
N LYS A 94 -4.08 -0.55 19.92
CA LYS A 94 -4.71 -1.85 20.11
C LYS A 94 -5.42 -2.27 18.84
N THR A 95 -5.15 -3.48 18.40
CA THR A 95 -5.87 -4.11 17.30
C THR A 95 -7.03 -4.95 17.83
N SER A 96 -8.04 -5.06 17.01
CA SER A 96 -9.14 -6.01 17.12
C SER A 96 -9.20 -6.86 15.85
N VAL A 97 -10.03 -7.86 15.82
CA VAL A 97 -10.26 -8.68 14.63
C VAL A 97 -11.39 -8.08 13.81
N LEU A 98 -11.10 -7.65 12.58
CA LEU A 98 -12.10 -7.25 11.60
C LEU A 98 -12.96 -8.44 11.19
N CYS A 99 -12.30 -9.51 10.78
CA CYS A 99 -12.89 -10.80 10.41
C CYS A 99 -11.84 -11.90 10.36
N LYS A 100 -12.27 -13.14 10.08
CA LYS A 100 -11.37 -14.23 9.67
C LYS A 100 -11.25 -14.26 8.15
N SER A 101 -10.02 -14.39 7.64
CA SER A 101 -9.75 -14.63 6.23
C SER A 101 -10.29 -16.01 5.77
N ARG A 102 -10.22 -16.28 4.47
CA ARG A 102 -10.61 -17.62 3.94
C ARG A 102 -9.82 -18.77 4.56
N LYS A 103 -8.58 -18.54 4.98
CA LYS A 103 -7.72 -19.55 5.63
C LYS A 103 -7.79 -19.48 7.16
N GLY A 104 -8.74 -18.73 7.71
CA GLY A 104 -8.97 -18.63 9.15
C GLY A 104 -8.02 -17.72 9.92
N ARG A 105 -7.19 -16.93 9.21
CA ARG A 105 -6.29 -15.95 9.84
C ARG A 105 -7.06 -14.72 10.29
N ASP A 106 -6.60 -14.07 11.35
CA ASP A 106 -7.17 -12.81 11.81
C ASP A 106 -6.78 -11.68 10.84
N VAL A 107 -7.80 -11.02 10.29
CA VAL A 107 -7.63 -9.74 9.59
C VAL A 107 -7.78 -8.65 10.63
N GLU A 108 -6.74 -7.88 10.84
CA GLU A 108 -6.67 -6.90 11.91
C GLU A 108 -7.37 -5.59 11.56
N LEU A 109 -7.98 -5.00 12.57
CA LEU A 109 -8.55 -3.66 12.57
C LEU A 109 -7.94 -2.86 13.71
N LEU A 110 -7.40 -1.68 13.40
CA LEU A 110 -6.97 -0.72 14.40
C LEU A 110 -7.91 0.50 14.34
N ARG A 111 -8.42 0.90 15.50
CA ARG A 111 -9.17 2.14 15.69
C ARG A 111 -8.35 3.08 16.56
N LEU A 112 -8.27 4.34 16.15
CA LEU A 112 -7.50 5.37 16.86
C LEU A 112 -8.20 6.72 16.74
N GLY A 113 -7.89 7.65 17.64
CA GLY A 113 -8.49 8.96 17.70
C GLY A 113 -9.81 8.96 18.49
N ASN A 114 -10.60 10.00 18.30
CA ASN A 114 -11.86 10.19 19.01
C ASN A 114 -13.01 9.52 18.26
N ALA A 115 -13.63 8.52 18.88
CA ALA A 115 -14.77 7.80 18.29
C ALA A 115 -15.96 8.72 17.98
N GLU A 116 -16.15 9.79 18.77
CA GLU A 116 -17.25 10.75 18.61
C GLU A 116 -16.87 11.95 17.71
N ALA A 117 -15.68 11.92 17.11
CA ALA A 117 -15.23 13.00 16.23
C ALA A 117 -16.16 13.18 15.03
N ARG A 118 -16.31 14.44 14.61
CA ARG A 118 -17.05 14.79 13.39
C ARG A 118 -16.40 14.25 12.12
N PHE A 119 -15.08 14.12 12.12
CA PHE A 119 -14.36 13.67 10.94
C PHE A 119 -13.93 12.22 11.07
N GLY A 120 -13.81 11.54 9.92
CA GLY A 120 -13.33 10.18 9.83
C GLY A 120 -12.23 10.01 8.80
N CYS A 121 -11.38 9.01 9.01
CA CYS A 121 -10.42 8.58 8.02
C CYS A 121 -10.34 7.05 7.99
N VAL A 122 -10.59 6.47 6.84
CA VAL A 122 -10.42 5.05 6.59
C VAL A 122 -9.11 4.85 5.83
N LEU A 123 -8.23 4.03 6.37
CA LEU A 123 -6.96 3.65 5.76
C LEU A 123 -6.98 2.14 5.49
N THR A 124 -6.76 1.76 4.26
CA THR A 124 -6.58 0.37 3.87
C THR A 124 -5.26 0.19 3.15
N ALA A 125 -4.61 -0.95 3.31
CA ALA A 125 -3.43 -1.33 2.57
C ALA A 125 -3.42 -2.81 2.26
N ARG A 126 -2.60 -3.22 1.31
CA ARG A 126 -2.37 -4.62 0.96
C ARG A 126 -3.60 -5.33 0.38
N HIS A 127 -4.47 -4.63 -0.33
CA HIS A 127 -5.38 -5.28 -1.27
C HIS A 127 -4.58 -6.10 -2.30
N HIS A 128 -3.45 -5.57 -2.76
CA HIS A 128 -2.41 -6.36 -3.39
C HIS A 128 -1.34 -6.65 -2.34
N CYS A 129 -1.26 -7.88 -1.94
CA CYS A 129 -0.50 -8.28 -0.76
C CYS A 129 1.02 -8.04 -0.85
N CYS A 130 1.58 -7.88 -2.06
CA CYS A 130 2.99 -7.58 -2.29
C CYS A 130 3.37 -6.11 -2.18
N GLU A 131 2.42 -5.18 -2.02
CA GLU A 131 2.66 -3.74 -2.05
C GLU A 131 3.03 -3.19 -0.66
N MET A 132 4.22 -3.54 -0.21
CA MET A 132 4.64 -3.47 1.19
C MET A 132 4.95 -2.05 1.70
N MET A 133 5.34 -1.10 0.82
CA MET A 133 5.66 0.26 1.23
C MET A 133 4.46 0.99 1.83
N ALA A 134 3.25 0.62 1.44
CA ALA A 134 2.00 1.16 1.98
C ALA A 134 1.89 1.08 3.51
N ASN A 135 2.43 0.03 4.13
CA ASN A 135 2.40 -0.13 5.57
C ASN A 135 3.30 0.89 6.30
N PHE A 136 4.43 1.29 5.73
CA PHE A 136 5.28 2.33 6.32
C PHE A 136 4.57 3.69 6.34
N VAL A 137 3.70 3.96 5.35
CA VAL A 137 2.86 5.17 5.37
C VAL A 137 1.82 5.10 6.50
N ILE A 138 1.18 3.94 6.71
CA ILE A 138 0.28 3.73 7.86
C ILE A 138 1.03 3.98 9.17
N GLU A 139 2.22 3.42 9.35
CA GLU A 139 3.03 3.67 10.55
C GLU A 139 3.27 5.17 10.78
N GLY A 140 3.69 5.90 9.73
CA GLY A 140 3.93 7.34 9.83
C GLY A 140 2.70 8.14 10.22
N ILE A 141 1.52 7.80 9.67
CA ILE A 141 0.24 8.44 10.05
C ILE A 141 -0.09 8.16 11.52
N LEU A 142 0.05 6.90 11.96
CA LEU A 142 -0.22 6.53 13.36
C LEU A 142 0.78 7.18 14.34
N GLU A 143 2.04 7.32 13.96
CA GLU A 143 3.05 8.04 14.75
C GLU A 143 2.69 9.50 14.90
N GLU A 144 2.25 10.18 13.83
CA GLU A 144 1.83 11.57 13.91
C GLU A 144 0.64 11.75 14.84
N VAL A 145 -0.38 10.89 14.72
CA VAL A 145 -1.56 10.94 15.62
C VAL A 145 -1.17 10.72 17.09
N LEU A 146 -0.14 9.91 17.35
CA LEU A 146 0.35 9.64 18.70
C LEU A 146 1.33 10.69 19.22
N SER A 147 1.86 11.57 18.38
CA SER A 147 2.93 12.51 18.72
C SER A 147 2.53 13.51 19.79
N GLY A 148 1.24 13.84 19.88
CA GLY A 148 0.71 14.85 20.80
C GLY A 148 1.11 16.28 20.43
N SER A 149 1.69 16.50 19.25
CA SER A 149 2.10 17.81 18.74
C SER A 149 1.10 18.33 17.70
N GLY A 150 0.89 19.65 17.65
CA GLY A 150 0.23 20.38 16.56
C GLY A 150 -0.84 19.60 15.80
N ASP A 151 -0.52 19.18 14.59
CA ASP A 151 -1.45 18.45 13.72
C ASP A 151 -1.80 17.05 14.29
N GLY A 152 -0.88 16.39 14.98
CA GLY A 152 -1.12 15.09 15.60
C GLY A 152 -2.13 15.15 16.74
N ALA A 153 -2.03 16.16 17.60
CA ALA A 153 -2.99 16.37 18.68
C ALA A 153 -4.38 16.69 18.11
N TRP A 154 -4.44 17.54 17.08
CA TRP A 154 -5.70 17.85 16.41
C TRP A 154 -6.33 16.60 15.79
N LEU A 155 -5.55 15.77 15.10
CA LEU A 155 -6.03 14.51 14.51
C LEU A 155 -6.56 13.56 15.60
N ALA A 156 -5.85 13.40 16.71
CA ALA A 156 -6.26 12.55 17.81
C ALA A 156 -7.61 12.97 18.43
N GLU A 157 -7.90 14.28 18.48
CA GLU A 157 -9.11 14.84 19.05
C GLU A 157 -10.27 14.86 18.04
N ASN A 158 -10.01 15.19 16.78
CA ASN A 158 -11.04 15.56 15.81
C ASN A 158 -11.29 14.51 14.73
N VAL A 159 -10.51 13.42 14.67
CA VAL A 159 -10.64 12.39 13.65
C VAL A 159 -10.79 10.99 14.28
N SER A 160 -11.75 10.24 13.77
CA SER A 160 -11.89 8.80 14.04
C SER A 160 -11.21 8.02 12.94
N LEU A 161 -10.13 7.29 13.26
CA LEU A 161 -9.41 6.46 12.32
C LEU A 161 -9.88 5.02 12.33
N PHE A 162 -10.06 4.44 11.13
CA PHE A 162 -10.36 3.04 10.88
C PHE A 162 -9.29 2.49 9.96
N VAL A 163 -8.42 1.61 10.46
CA VAL A 163 -7.22 1.18 9.74
C VAL A 163 -7.19 -0.34 9.58
N VAL A 164 -7.11 -0.80 8.32
CA VAL A 164 -6.93 -2.21 7.97
C VAL A 164 -5.56 -2.36 7.30
N PRO A 165 -4.52 -2.77 8.05
CA PRO A 165 -3.15 -2.78 7.56
C PRO A 165 -2.85 -3.88 6.54
N PHE A 166 -3.63 -4.97 6.56
CA PHE A 166 -3.45 -6.15 5.70
C PHE A 166 -4.80 -6.67 5.21
N VAL A 167 -5.31 -6.10 4.09
CA VAL A 167 -6.60 -6.54 3.54
C VAL A 167 -6.50 -7.97 3.03
N ASP A 168 -5.62 -8.28 2.06
CA ASP A 168 -5.33 -9.68 1.66
C ASP A 168 -4.38 -10.34 2.66
N LYS A 169 -4.88 -10.61 3.86
CA LYS A 169 -4.09 -11.23 4.94
C LYS A 169 -3.47 -12.56 4.53
N ASP A 170 -4.21 -13.38 3.82
CA ASP A 170 -3.73 -14.68 3.36
C ASP A 170 -2.57 -14.53 2.37
N GLY A 171 -2.67 -13.60 1.44
CA GLY A 171 -1.59 -13.33 0.49
C GLY A 171 -0.35 -12.73 1.13
N VAL A 172 -0.52 -11.87 2.15
CA VAL A 172 0.62 -11.33 2.93
C VAL A 172 1.40 -12.44 3.62
N GLU A 173 0.72 -13.37 4.28
CA GLU A 173 1.37 -14.49 4.98
C GLU A 173 2.00 -15.51 4.04
N GLU A 174 1.49 -15.64 2.82
CA GLU A 174 1.97 -16.60 1.82
C GLU A 174 2.98 -16.00 0.84
N GLY A 175 3.21 -14.71 0.87
CA GLY A 175 4.13 -14.03 -0.02
C GLY A 175 3.63 -13.97 -1.47
N ASP A 176 2.33 -13.87 -1.67
CA ASP A 176 1.70 -13.74 -2.98
C ASP A 176 1.86 -12.34 -3.60
N GLN A 177 1.54 -12.23 -4.91
CA GLN A 177 1.62 -10.96 -5.64
C GLN A 177 0.36 -10.08 -5.50
N GLY A 178 -0.80 -10.68 -5.22
CA GLY A 178 -2.06 -9.98 -5.00
C GLY A 178 -2.94 -9.81 -6.23
N LYS A 179 -2.40 -9.51 -7.40
CA LYS A 179 -3.17 -9.26 -8.63
C LYS A 179 -3.86 -10.52 -9.19
N ASN A 180 -3.20 -11.67 -9.11
CA ASN A 180 -3.69 -12.93 -9.67
C ASN A 180 -4.33 -13.84 -8.62
N ARG A 181 -4.97 -13.24 -7.62
CA ARG A 181 -5.74 -13.98 -6.61
C ARG A 181 -6.95 -14.66 -7.24
N ARG A 182 -7.31 -15.82 -6.72
CA ARG A 182 -8.51 -16.54 -7.17
C ARG A 182 -9.61 -16.44 -6.13
N PRO A 183 -10.83 -16.11 -6.56
CA PRO A 183 -11.33 -16.04 -7.95
C PRO A 183 -10.95 -14.76 -8.70
N HIS A 184 -10.58 -13.66 -8.02
CA HIS A 184 -10.09 -12.42 -8.60
C HIS A 184 -9.30 -11.61 -7.56
N ASP A 185 -8.76 -10.49 -7.97
CA ASP A 185 -8.06 -9.51 -7.16
C ASP A 185 -8.98 -8.91 -6.07
N HIS A 186 -8.48 -8.75 -4.85
CA HIS A 186 -9.25 -8.18 -3.73
C HIS A 186 -9.74 -6.76 -4.03
N ASN A 187 -8.93 -5.94 -4.74
CA ASN A 187 -9.34 -4.59 -5.15
C ASN A 187 -10.23 -4.57 -6.39
N ARG A 188 -10.87 -5.69 -6.70
CA ARG A 188 -11.93 -5.85 -7.70
C ARG A 188 -13.20 -6.46 -7.10
N ASP A 189 -13.17 -6.78 -5.80
CA ASP A 189 -14.22 -7.54 -5.13
C ASP A 189 -15.32 -6.67 -4.48
N TYR A 190 -15.23 -5.37 -4.54
CA TYR A 190 -16.20 -4.48 -3.87
C TYR A 190 -17.60 -4.48 -4.50
N HIS A 191 -17.77 -5.10 -5.67
CA HIS A 191 -19.11 -5.39 -6.22
C HIS A 191 -19.71 -6.62 -5.55
N GLN A 192 -19.05 -7.77 -5.63
CA GLN A 192 -19.56 -9.07 -5.17
C GLN A 192 -19.32 -9.34 -3.68
N ALA A 193 -18.22 -8.83 -3.14
CA ALA A 193 -17.79 -9.03 -1.77
C ALA A 193 -17.69 -10.52 -1.37
N ILE A 194 -17.05 -11.32 -2.21
CA ILE A 194 -16.87 -12.76 -1.96
C ILE A 194 -15.76 -13.06 -0.96
N TYR A 195 -14.79 -12.14 -0.80
CA TYR A 195 -13.79 -12.25 0.25
C TYR A 195 -14.36 -11.78 1.59
N PRO A 196 -14.11 -12.52 2.69
CA PRO A 196 -14.61 -12.14 4.02
C PRO A 196 -14.16 -10.74 4.44
N GLU A 197 -12.92 -10.37 4.18
CA GLU A 197 -12.33 -9.08 4.51
C GLU A 197 -12.99 -7.92 3.75
N ILE A 198 -13.31 -8.11 2.47
CA ILE A 198 -14.02 -7.09 1.69
C ILE A 198 -15.45 -6.92 2.19
N ARG A 199 -16.11 -8.03 2.52
CA ARG A 199 -17.45 -8.01 3.10
C ARG A 199 -17.47 -7.29 4.45
N ALA A 200 -16.48 -7.56 5.30
CA ALA A 200 -16.35 -6.92 6.59
C ALA A 200 -16.06 -5.40 6.49
N ILE A 201 -15.19 -5.00 5.57
CA ILE A 201 -14.94 -3.56 5.28
C ILE A 201 -16.23 -2.88 4.82
N LYS A 202 -16.94 -3.48 3.86
CA LYS A 202 -18.21 -2.92 3.33
C LYS A 202 -19.30 -2.80 4.39
N GLN A 203 -19.32 -3.67 5.38
CA GLN A 203 -20.25 -3.62 6.49
C GLN A 203 -19.82 -2.61 7.56
N GLN A 204 -18.57 -2.68 8.02
CA GLN A 204 -18.13 -1.94 9.21
C GLN A 204 -17.74 -0.48 8.92
N VAL A 205 -17.29 -0.16 7.70
CA VAL A 205 -16.94 1.23 7.37
C VAL A 205 -18.14 2.16 7.42
N PRO A 206 -19.30 1.86 6.78
CA PRO A 206 -20.48 2.73 6.91
C PRO A 206 -20.95 2.89 8.37
N GLU A 207 -20.92 1.82 9.17
CA GLU A 207 -21.26 1.89 10.58
C GLU A 207 -20.31 2.80 11.37
N ALA A 208 -18.99 2.65 11.16
CA ALA A 208 -17.96 3.41 11.85
C ALA A 208 -17.92 4.89 11.43
N MET A 209 -18.32 5.18 10.19
CA MET A 209 -18.31 6.51 9.59
C MET A 209 -19.71 7.16 9.57
N GLN A 210 -20.68 6.54 10.22
CA GLN A 210 -22.03 7.11 10.33
C GLN A 210 -21.97 8.51 10.94
N ALA A 211 -22.66 9.47 10.31
CA ALA A 211 -22.69 10.88 10.69
C ALA A 211 -21.33 11.60 10.71
N LYS A 212 -20.31 11.05 10.07
CA LYS A 212 -18.98 11.66 9.95
C LYS A 212 -18.70 12.09 8.50
N ASP A 213 -18.14 13.27 8.34
CA ASP A 213 -17.47 13.66 7.09
C ASP A 213 -16.12 12.92 7.01
N TYR A 214 -15.91 12.03 6.05
CA TYR A 214 -14.71 11.20 6.06
C TYR A 214 -14.01 11.09 4.70
N ILE A 215 -12.75 10.69 4.76
CA ILE A 215 -11.96 10.29 3.60
C ILE A 215 -11.69 8.78 3.66
N PHE A 216 -11.62 8.16 2.48
CA PHE A 216 -11.21 6.76 2.31
C PHE A 216 -9.93 6.74 1.46
N LEU A 217 -8.84 6.29 2.05
CA LEU A 217 -7.54 6.22 1.41
C LEU A 217 -7.04 4.78 1.35
N ASP A 218 -6.97 4.25 0.14
CA ASP A 218 -6.42 2.93 -0.14
C ASP A 218 -4.97 3.07 -0.59
N LEU A 219 -4.05 2.57 0.20
CA LEU A 219 -2.61 2.69 -0.02
C LEU A 219 -2.10 1.52 -0.85
N HIS A 220 -1.47 1.84 -1.95
CA HIS A 220 -0.88 0.93 -2.91
C HIS A 220 0.58 1.29 -3.20
N CYS A 221 1.24 0.50 -4.03
CA CYS A 221 2.57 0.81 -4.53
C CYS A 221 2.57 0.78 -6.06
N PRO A 222 3.28 1.73 -6.70
CA PRO A 222 3.29 1.85 -8.14
C PRO A 222 3.94 0.65 -8.83
N TRP A 223 3.51 0.40 -10.05
CA TRP A 223 4.08 -0.64 -10.88
C TRP A 223 5.53 -0.35 -11.27
N LEU A 224 6.43 -1.30 -10.98
CA LEU A 224 7.87 -1.18 -11.16
C LEU A 224 8.34 -1.58 -12.57
N ARG A 225 7.73 -1.07 -13.60
CA ARG A 225 8.17 -1.32 -14.99
C ARG A 225 9.16 -0.31 -15.54
N GLY A 226 9.84 0.42 -14.75
CA GLY A 226 10.65 1.50 -15.26
C GLY A 226 9.80 2.69 -15.76
N GLY A 227 10.42 3.81 -15.96
CA GLY A 227 9.75 5.02 -16.39
C GLY A 227 9.30 5.91 -15.21
N ARG A 228 8.46 6.90 -15.52
CA ARG A 228 8.17 8.01 -14.61
C ARG A 228 7.50 7.66 -13.29
N TYR A 229 6.90 6.48 -13.18
CA TYR A 229 6.15 6.07 -11.99
C TYR A 229 6.96 5.29 -10.96
N ASN A 230 8.19 4.91 -11.25
CA ASN A 230 9.01 4.09 -10.36
C ASN A 230 9.51 4.81 -9.11
N GLU A 231 9.59 6.12 -9.14
CA GLU A 231 9.97 6.97 -8.02
C GLU A 231 9.02 8.16 -7.92
N ALA A 232 7.73 7.92 -8.01
CA ALA A 232 6.73 8.95 -7.95
C ALA A 232 5.60 8.53 -7.03
N LEU A 233 5.29 9.39 -6.09
CA LEU A 233 4.06 9.32 -5.32
C LEU A 233 2.95 9.91 -6.19
N TYR A 234 1.84 9.20 -6.37
CA TYR A 234 0.74 9.70 -7.19
C TYR A 234 -0.59 9.04 -6.85
N SER A 235 -1.66 9.63 -7.30
CA SER A 235 -3.01 9.07 -7.22
C SER A 235 -3.56 8.80 -8.62
N PRO A 236 -4.12 7.61 -8.88
CA PRO A 236 -4.91 7.38 -10.09
C PRO A 236 -6.22 8.16 -9.99
N GLY A 237 -6.43 9.06 -10.94
CA GLY A 237 -7.58 9.96 -11.00
C GLY A 237 -8.90 9.20 -11.06
N PRO A 238 -9.95 9.71 -10.41
CA PRO A 238 -11.30 9.18 -10.49
C PRO A 238 -12.03 9.66 -11.75
N GLU A 239 -13.17 9.04 -12.05
CA GLU A 239 -14.06 9.44 -13.15
C GLU A 239 -15.04 10.54 -12.74
N SER A 240 -15.48 10.53 -11.49
CA SER A 240 -16.52 11.43 -10.98
C SER A 240 -16.00 12.86 -10.83
N PRO A 241 -16.70 13.90 -11.37
CA PRO A 241 -16.31 15.30 -11.19
C PRO A 241 -16.16 15.70 -9.71
N LYS A 242 -17.03 15.21 -8.82
CA LYS A 242 -16.92 15.43 -7.35
C LYS A 242 -15.58 14.92 -6.84
N MET A 243 -15.19 13.72 -7.20
CA MET A 243 -13.96 13.09 -6.73
C MET A 243 -12.71 13.68 -7.41
N ILE A 244 -12.82 14.17 -8.66
CA ILE A 244 -11.73 14.92 -9.33
C ILE A 244 -11.44 16.21 -8.55
N ALA A 245 -12.45 16.98 -8.18
CA ALA A 245 -12.29 18.20 -7.39
C ALA A 245 -11.71 17.90 -6.00
N ALA A 246 -12.14 16.81 -5.36
CA ALA A 246 -11.62 16.38 -4.07
C ALA A 246 -10.15 15.93 -4.16
N LEU A 247 -9.79 15.18 -5.20
CA LEU A 247 -8.38 14.80 -5.46
C LEU A 247 -7.52 16.04 -5.69
N LYS A 248 -7.99 17.01 -6.48
CA LYS A 248 -7.27 18.27 -6.69
C LYS A 248 -6.96 18.96 -5.36
N ARG A 249 -7.97 19.11 -4.51
CA ARG A 249 -7.79 19.72 -3.19
C ARG A 249 -6.82 18.95 -2.30
N PHE A 250 -6.92 17.62 -2.28
CA PHE A 250 -5.97 16.75 -1.55
C PHE A 250 -4.55 16.95 -2.07
N SER A 251 -4.38 16.96 -3.39
CA SER A 251 -3.09 17.13 -4.06
C SER A 251 -2.44 18.48 -3.73
N ASP A 252 -3.22 19.58 -3.78
CA ASP A 252 -2.75 20.92 -3.45
C ASP A 252 -2.26 21.00 -1.99
N LEU A 253 -3.03 20.41 -1.07
CA LEU A 253 -2.68 20.38 0.35
C LEU A 253 -1.43 19.54 0.61
N LEU A 254 -1.33 18.37 -0.01
CA LEU A 254 -0.19 17.47 0.15
C LEU A 254 1.08 18.11 -0.42
N GLU A 255 1.01 18.71 -1.61
CA GLU A 255 2.17 19.37 -2.24
C GLU A 255 2.63 20.58 -1.43
N ALA A 256 1.70 21.37 -0.88
CA ALA A 256 2.00 22.54 -0.07
C ALA A 256 2.54 22.22 1.33
N ARG A 257 2.17 21.07 1.91
CA ARG A 257 2.46 20.73 3.31
C ARG A 257 3.51 19.65 3.49
N GLN A 258 3.90 18.96 2.42
CA GLN A 258 4.92 17.91 2.51
C GLN A 258 6.25 18.45 3.04
N LYS A 259 6.94 17.60 3.81
CA LYS A 259 8.27 17.87 4.35
C LYS A 259 9.16 16.67 4.03
N GLY A 260 10.47 16.91 3.96
CA GLY A 260 11.44 15.87 3.59
C GLY A 260 11.86 15.96 2.14
N ALA A 261 12.82 15.16 1.73
CA ALA A 261 13.56 15.47 0.51
C ALA A 261 13.75 14.29 -0.46
N ILE A 262 13.30 13.06 -0.12
CA ILE A 262 13.74 11.91 -0.93
C ILE A 262 12.90 11.80 -2.21
N ILE A 263 11.60 11.75 -2.10
CA ILE A 263 10.67 11.69 -3.25
C ILE A 263 9.50 12.63 -2.97
N PRO A 264 9.54 13.88 -3.45
CA PRO A 264 8.45 14.80 -3.21
C PRO A 264 7.23 14.38 -4.04
N TYR A 265 6.05 14.47 -3.43
CA TYR A 265 4.79 14.39 -4.16
C TYR A 265 4.63 15.59 -5.08
N LYS A 266 4.12 15.36 -6.29
CA LYS A 266 3.73 16.40 -7.24
C LYS A 266 2.39 16.04 -7.85
N GLU A 267 1.45 16.97 -7.86
CA GLU A 267 0.14 16.78 -8.49
C GLU A 267 0.28 16.34 -9.96
N SER A 268 1.26 16.88 -10.67
CA SER A 268 1.55 16.54 -12.07
C SER A 268 1.93 15.06 -12.29
N ASN A 269 2.22 14.31 -11.23
CA ASN A 269 2.46 12.87 -11.31
C ASN A 269 1.16 12.06 -11.26
N ASN A 270 0.05 12.65 -10.83
CA ASN A 270 -1.23 11.95 -10.81
C ASN A 270 -1.56 11.40 -12.19
N LEU A 271 -2.13 10.21 -12.22
CA LEU A 271 -2.49 9.53 -13.46
C LEU A 271 -3.98 9.75 -13.75
N PRO A 272 -4.34 10.68 -14.68
CA PRO A 272 -5.74 10.95 -15.00
C PRO A 272 -6.47 9.68 -15.45
N PHE A 273 -7.80 9.63 -15.20
CA PHE A 273 -8.62 8.59 -15.80
C PHE A 273 -8.59 8.68 -17.33
N GLY A 274 -8.54 7.54 -18.00
CA GLY A 274 -8.37 7.44 -19.44
C GLY A 274 -6.91 7.39 -19.90
N GLN A 275 -5.93 7.47 -19.00
CA GLN A 275 -4.50 7.46 -19.34
C GLN A 275 -3.77 6.25 -18.73
N GLY A 276 -2.75 5.77 -19.46
CA GLY A 276 -1.92 4.65 -19.04
C GLY A 276 -2.77 3.43 -18.67
N TRP A 277 -2.55 2.88 -17.48
CA TRP A 277 -3.33 1.76 -16.96
C TRP A 277 -4.65 2.18 -16.28
N ASN A 278 -4.85 3.48 -15.99
CA ASN A 278 -6.04 3.98 -15.30
C ASN A 278 -7.19 4.19 -16.30
N THR A 279 -7.72 3.10 -16.84
CA THR A 279 -8.75 3.09 -17.88
C THR A 279 -9.89 2.16 -17.53
N THR A 280 -11.03 2.33 -18.17
CA THR A 280 -12.21 1.46 -18.00
C THR A 280 -11.84 -0.02 -18.13
N SER A 281 -10.99 -0.39 -19.08
CA SER A 281 -10.59 -1.79 -19.31
C SER A 281 -9.84 -2.43 -18.15
N ASN A 282 -9.19 -1.62 -17.28
CA ASN A 282 -8.53 -2.13 -16.08
C ASN A 282 -9.52 -2.43 -14.94
N TYR A 283 -10.70 -1.82 -14.95
CA TYR A 283 -11.70 -1.96 -13.89
C TYR A 283 -12.91 -2.79 -14.31
N ASN A 284 -13.23 -2.81 -15.60
CA ASN A 284 -14.34 -3.57 -16.15
C ASN A 284 -13.80 -4.68 -17.04
N PRO A 285 -14.08 -5.94 -16.69
CA PRO A 285 -13.65 -7.06 -17.51
C PRO A 285 -14.40 -7.09 -18.85
N ALA A 286 -13.97 -7.99 -19.74
CA ALA A 286 -14.57 -8.20 -21.04
C ALA A 286 -16.09 -8.42 -20.96
N PRO A 287 -16.86 -8.15 -22.03
CA PRO A 287 -18.30 -8.41 -22.08
C PRO A 287 -18.65 -9.82 -21.61
N GLY A 288 -19.63 -9.93 -20.71
CA GLY A 288 -20.07 -11.21 -20.12
C GLY A 288 -19.29 -11.64 -18.86
N ALA A 289 -18.23 -10.95 -18.48
CA ALA A 289 -17.58 -11.21 -17.20
C ALA A 289 -18.39 -10.60 -16.03
N GLN A 290 -18.15 -11.11 -14.83
CA GLN A 290 -18.81 -10.60 -13.63
C GLN A 290 -18.38 -9.14 -13.35
N PRO A 291 -19.29 -8.26 -12.94
CA PRO A 291 -18.95 -6.88 -12.58
C PRO A 291 -17.89 -6.82 -11.51
N GLN A 292 -16.96 -5.90 -11.66
CA GLN A 292 -15.88 -5.65 -10.71
C GLN A 292 -15.94 -4.21 -10.20
N MET A 293 -15.48 -3.98 -8.99
CA MET A 293 -15.43 -2.65 -8.37
C MET A 293 -14.23 -2.55 -7.44
N ALA A 294 -13.46 -1.48 -7.59
CA ALA A 294 -12.36 -1.17 -6.69
C ALA A 294 -12.86 -0.52 -5.39
N SER A 295 -12.04 -0.58 -4.34
CA SER A 295 -12.27 0.03 -3.04
C SER A 295 -12.65 1.51 -3.13
N LYS A 296 -11.84 2.31 -3.85
CA LYS A 296 -12.10 3.74 -4.06
C LYS A 296 -13.43 4.03 -4.74
N THR A 297 -13.81 3.20 -5.71
CA THR A 297 -15.06 3.37 -6.46
C THR A 297 -16.26 3.10 -5.57
N TRP A 298 -16.20 2.01 -4.78
CA TRP A 298 -17.23 1.71 -3.78
C TRP A 298 -17.32 2.79 -2.71
N ALA A 299 -16.17 3.21 -2.13
CA ALA A 299 -16.16 4.20 -1.06
C ALA A 299 -16.72 5.55 -1.54
N ALA A 300 -16.47 5.93 -2.80
CA ALA A 300 -17.02 7.15 -3.40
C ALA A 300 -18.56 7.16 -3.50
N THR A 301 -19.21 6.00 -3.43
CA THR A 301 -20.69 5.89 -3.41
C THR A 301 -21.28 5.99 -2.01
N GLN A 302 -20.46 5.98 -0.97
CA GLN A 302 -20.96 6.03 0.41
C GLN A 302 -21.34 7.46 0.80
N GLU A 303 -22.38 7.56 1.62
CA GLU A 303 -22.83 8.83 2.19
C GLU A 303 -21.69 9.46 3.01
N ASN A 304 -21.59 10.78 2.98
CA ASN A 304 -20.59 11.57 3.70
C ASN A 304 -19.11 11.27 3.34
N CYS A 305 -18.83 10.44 2.33
CA CYS A 305 -17.48 10.30 1.81
C CYS A 305 -17.10 11.54 1.01
N LEU A 306 -16.21 12.35 1.58
CA LEU A 306 -15.73 13.59 0.94
C LEU A 306 -14.75 13.30 -0.18
N TRP A 307 -13.91 12.30 0.04
CA TRP A 307 -12.94 11.83 -0.94
C TRP A 307 -12.63 10.34 -0.73
N ALA A 308 -12.63 9.61 -1.82
CA ALA A 308 -12.17 8.23 -1.88
C ALA A 308 -11.10 8.12 -2.96
N GLY A 309 -9.91 7.70 -2.58
CA GLY A 309 -8.77 7.62 -3.48
C GLY A 309 -7.86 6.44 -3.21
N THR A 310 -7.12 6.09 -4.25
CA THR A 310 -5.93 5.26 -4.15
C THR A 310 -4.72 6.18 -4.11
N PHE A 311 -3.72 5.83 -3.31
CA PHE A 311 -2.45 6.53 -3.26
C PHE A 311 -1.32 5.53 -3.44
N GLU A 312 -0.58 5.71 -4.51
CA GLU A 312 0.56 4.89 -4.92
C GLU A 312 1.83 5.44 -4.26
N VAL A 313 2.49 4.65 -3.40
CA VAL A 313 3.62 5.07 -2.55
C VAL A 313 4.85 4.19 -2.70
#